data_efe079ff92edfa393870ab223756fc3c
#
_entry.id   efe079ff92edfa393870ab223756fc3c
#
_cell.length_a   1.000
_cell.length_b   1.000
_cell.length_c   1.000
_cell.angle_alpha   90.00
_cell.angle_beta   90.00
_cell.angle_gamma   90.00
#
_symmetry.space_group_name_H-M   'P 1'
#
loop_
_entity.id
_entity.type
_entity.pdbx_description
1 polymer ?
#
loop_
_entity_poly.entity_id
_entity_poly.type
_entity_poly.pdbx_seq_one_letter_code
_entity_poly.pdbx_strand_id
1 'polypeptide(L)'
;MKIIRFSVLYVLLITGVVMTHAQSKDWPSDLWTDVVNAQPEGYVTDFEGNVHIYTAEGLAWLSVLSNGLHGQDAEEFENRTVYLEENIDLTGHAWTPIATYIWNGVYEDNHYFKGVFDGKQHLINNMILSKDFDISYVGLFGNIISGEIRNVVIDNCRLDFYYETAGYGRCGLLAYMLDESSKANDCYVHCLDFRTNVGGLFVEVLSGSSVTNCMVHYDFKYETDYGCGICDINQGVIMNCASIIDTLQWPYWYEASGIASINDASIKNCYSFWGELVAFPFYSPIAPRNGVAADNEDGVAENCYYNKMPQVWQFDDSPGYGGTFQDVSEFDMENNDWLLMNPITIGGTTTNDLVEVLNLWIDSQPNGNDYLHWCADTIGFNHGLPIFANYDLTSVEDQCENVNIVVFPNPTTDIVHISGIDAVDVKVYNVLGQLVKTVRSMNAIGVSGLPQGVYLLRITDAEGKKYVVREVVRE
;
A
#
# COMPACT_ATOMS: atom_id res chain seq x y z
N MET A 1 -21.09 -40.10 52.89
CA MET A 1 -20.30 -39.94 51.67
C MET A 1 -20.50 -38.49 51.21
N LYS A 2 -19.56 -37.59 51.57
CA LYS A 2 -19.68 -36.14 51.28
C LYS A 2 -19.00 -35.86 49.94
N ILE A 3 -19.78 -35.40 48.98
CA ILE A 3 -19.30 -34.94 47.69
C ILE A 3 -18.78 -33.50 47.85
N ILE A 4 -17.46 -33.36 47.79
CA ILE A 4 -16.78 -32.05 47.74
C ILE A 4 -16.86 -31.55 46.30
N ARG A 5 -17.62 -30.49 46.07
CA ARG A 5 -17.61 -29.73 44.82
C ARG A 5 -16.38 -28.79 44.85
N PHE A 6 -15.41 -29.07 44.02
CA PHE A 6 -14.34 -28.11 43.70
C PHE A 6 -14.91 -27.10 42.73
N SER A 7 -15.16 -25.88 43.20
CA SER A 7 -15.36 -24.72 42.33
C SER A 7 -13.98 -24.25 41.87
N VAL A 8 -13.65 -24.53 40.63
CA VAL A 8 -12.48 -23.94 40.00
C VAL A 8 -12.82 -22.49 39.68
N LEU A 9 -12.27 -21.60 40.48
CA LEU A 9 -12.31 -20.17 40.27
C LEU A 9 -11.31 -19.88 39.12
N TYR A 10 -11.78 -19.74 37.88
CA TYR A 10 -11.00 -19.16 36.81
C TYR A 10 -10.80 -17.68 37.12
N VAL A 11 -9.66 -17.36 37.73
CA VAL A 11 -9.15 -16.00 37.73
C VAL A 11 -8.63 -15.77 36.31
N LEU A 12 -9.45 -15.17 35.46
CA LEU A 12 -9.00 -14.51 34.25
C LEU A 12 -8.06 -13.39 34.69
N LEU A 13 -6.77 -13.67 34.68
CA LEU A 13 -5.75 -12.65 34.52
C LEU A 13 -5.94 -12.11 33.10
N ILE A 14 -6.82 -11.12 32.99
CA ILE A 14 -6.76 -10.17 31.90
C ILE A 14 -5.47 -9.40 32.16
N THR A 15 -4.35 -9.93 31.69
CA THR A 15 -3.22 -9.07 31.36
C THR A 15 -3.74 -8.22 30.21
N GLY A 16 -4.36 -7.11 30.59
CA GLY A 16 -4.56 -6.02 29.65
C GLY A 16 -3.17 -5.71 29.11
N VAL A 17 -2.90 -6.18 27.91
CA VAL A 17 -2.02 -5.46 27.02
C VAL A 17 -2.77 -4.16 26.77
N VAL A 18 -2.71 -3.26 27.72
CA VAL A 18 -2.83 -1.84 27.44
C VAL A 18 -1.68 -1.64 26.47
N MET A 19 -1.99 -1.66 25.19
CA MET A 19 -1.12 -1.04 24.21
C MET A 19 -1.02 0.41 24.67
N THR A 20 0.00 0.69 25.48
CA THR A 20 0.47 2.04 25.72
C THR A 20 1.08 2.53 24.40
N HIS A 21 0.23 2.77 23.43
CA HIS A 21 0.54 3.67 22.33
C HIS A 21 0.42 5.12 22.80
N ALA A 22 0.96 5.36 24.00
CA ALA A 22 1.25 6.69 24.49
C ALA A 22 2.76 6.89 24.49
N GLN A 23 3.44 6.56 23.41
CA GLN A 23 4.47 7.45 22.96
C GLN A 23 3.73 8.64 22.38
N SER A 24 3.89 9.83 22.98
CA SER A 24 3.71 11.06 22.25
C SER A 24 4.57 10.89 20.99
N LYS A 25 3.95 10.48 19.88
CA LYS A 25 4.61 10.55 18.58
C LYS A 25 4.91 12.04 18.46
N ASP A 26 6.18 12.41 18.39
CA ASP A 26 6.57 13.78 18.06
C ASP A 26 6.18 13.98 16.58
N TRP A 27 4.93 14.40 16.37
CA TRP A 27 4.45 14.81 15.07
C TRP A 27 5.19 16.07 14.67
N PRO A 28 5.60 16.22 13.41
CA PRO A 28 6.20 17.46 12.93
C PRO A 28 5.31 18.65 13.24
N SER A 29 5.91 19.75 13.68
CA SER A 29 5.22 21.00 13.99
C SER A 29 5.08 21.91 12.79
N ASP A 30 5.69 21.57 11.68
CA ASP A 30 5.76 22.37 10.44
C ASP A 30 5.62 21.49 9.19
N LEU A 31 5.35 22.12 8.08
CA LEU A 31 5.21 21.51 6.77
C LEU A 31 6.53 21.57 5.98
N TRP A 32 6.74 20.61 5.09
CA TRP A 32 7.82 20.69 4.11
C TRP A 32 7.78 21.99 3.30
N THR A 33 6.59 22.49 2.97
CA THR A 33 6.42 23.76 2.25
C THR A 33 6.76 24.98 3.11
N ASP A 34 6.75 24.91 4.44
CA ASP A 34 7.15 26.03 5.31
C ASP A 34 8.66 26.23 5.34
N VAL A 35 9.43 25.15 5.14
CA VAL A 35 10.90 25.20 5.18
C VAL A 35 11.53 25.44 3.80
N VAL A 36 10.77 25.28 2.72
CA VAL A 36 11.23 25.48 1.33
C VAL A 36 10.58 26.71 0.73
N ASN A 37 11.25 27.86 0.82
CA ASN A 37 10.74 29.17 0.38
C ASN A 37 11.42 29.72 -0.88
N ALA A 38 12.31 28.96 -1.50
CA ALA A 38 12.96 29.25 -2.77
C ALA A 38 13.32 27.94 -3.48
N GLN A 39 13.45 27.99 -4.79
CA GLN A 39 13.80 26.81 -5.59
C GLN A 39 15.12 26.19 -5.12
N PRO A 40 15.10 24.92 -4.65
CA PRO A 40 16.32 24.22 -4.21
C PRO A 40 17.10 23.65 -5.40
N GLU A 41 18.37 23.28 -5.17
CA GLU A 41 19.22 22.64 -6.19
C GLU A 41 18.67 21.28 -6.66
N GLY A 42 17.93 20.59 -5.78
CA GLY A 42 17.28 19.30 -6.08
C GLY A 42 16.03 19.39 -6.96
N TYR A 43 15.66 20.56 -7.47
CA TYR A 43 14.57 20.78 -8.43
C TYR A 43 15.13 21.38 -9.71
N VAL A 44 15.19 20.60 -10.78
CA VAL A 44 15.79 20.99 -12.05
C VAL A 44 14.78 20.91 -13.18
N THR A 45 14.71 21.96 -14.00
CA THR A 45 13.89 21.94 -15.22
C THR A 45 14.78 21.78 -16.44
N ASP A 46 14.48 20.82 -17.32
CA ASP A 46 15.19 20.59 -18.57
C ASP A 46 14.77 21.58 -19.67
N PHE A 47 15.39 21.48 -20.85
CA PHE A 47 15.10 22.38 -21.97
C PHE A 47 13.75 22.11 -22.64
N GLU A 48 13.09 20.98 -22.34
CA GLU A 48 11.73 20.62 -22.81
C GLU A 48 10.66 21.09 -21.81
N GLY A 49 11.08 21.57 -20.63
CA GLY A 49 10.21 21.99 -19.54
C GLY A 49 9.83 20.89 -18.56
N ASN A 50 10.36 19.68 -18.71
CA ASN A 50 10.16 18.64 -17.73
C ASN A 50 10.94 18.93 -16.45
N VAL A 51 10.47 18.36 -15.36
CA VAL A 51 11.04 18.57 -14.03
C VAL A 51 11.73 17.30 -13.54
N HIS A 52 12.93 17.44 -12.97
CA HIS A 52 13.71 16.37 -12.38
C HIS A 52 13.94 16.68 -10.90
N ILE A 53 13.49 15.76 -10.03
CA ILE A 53 13.52 15.90 -8.57
C ILE A 53 14.50 14.91 -7.97
N TYR A 54 15.45 15.44 -7.20
CA TYR A 54 16.56 14.69 -6.61
C TYR A 54 16.52 14.69 -5.07
N THR A 55 15.75 15.57 -4.42
CA THR A 55 15.74 15.74 -2.96
C THR A 55 14.33 15.97 -2.42
N ALA A 56 14.16 15.83 -1.10
CA ALA A 56 12.91 16.11 -0.40
C ALA A 56 12.48 17.58 -0.58
N GLU A 57 13.43 18.51 -0.53
CA GLU A 57 13.18 19.93 -0.77
C GLU A 57 12.71 20.14 -2.22
N GLY A 58 13.29 19.40 -3.19
CA GLY A 58 12.85 19.44 -4.58
C GLY A 58 11.41 19.01 -4.76
N LEU A 59 11.00 17.92 -4.08
CA LEU A 59 9.62 17.45 -4.08
C LEU A 59 8.68 18.43 -3.36
N ALA A 60 9.13 19.02 -2.25
CA ALA A 60 8.38 20.05 -1.54
C ALA A 60 8.21 21.34 -2.39
N TRP A 61 9.21 21.70 -3.18
CA TRP A 61 9.12 22.84 -4.10
C TRP A 61 8.08 22.61 -5.20
N LEU A 62 7.94 21.38 -5.68
CA LEU A 62 6.83 21.01 -6.57
C LEU A 62 5.48 21.31 -5.92
N SER A 63 5.31 20.95 -4.64
CA SER A 63 4.11 21.26 -3.88
C SER A 63 3.92 22.78 -3.70
N VAL A 64 4.99 23.54 -3.45
CA VAL A 64 4.93 25.03 -3.38
C VAL A 64 4.41 25.61 -4.69
N LEU A 65 4.95 25.19 -5.82
CA LEU A 65 4.57 25.69 -7.14
C LEU A 65 3.14 25.28 -7.50
N SER A 66 2.77 24.03 -7.29
CA SER A 66 1.44 23.54 -7.66
C SER A 66 0.32 24.22 -6.85
N ASN A 67 0.62 24.69 -5.65
CA ASN A 67 -0.32 25.35 -4.75
C ASN A 67 -0.18 26.89 -4.71
N GLY A 68 0.70 27.48 -5.51
CA GLY A 68 0.87 28.94 -5.55
C GLY A 68 1.35 29.53 -4.21
N LEU A 69 2.13 28.78 -3.42
CA LEU A 69 2.60 29.23 -2.11
C LEU A 69 3.79 30.19 -2.23
N HIS A 70 4.08 30.94 -1.17
CA HIS A 70 5.23 31.86 -1.05
C HIS A 70 5.28 32.93 -2.15
N GLY A 71 4.11 33.34 -2.68
CA GLY A 71 4.00 34.33 -3.73
C GLY A 71 4.35 33.84 -5.12
N GLN A 72 4.43 32.52 -5.30
CA GLN A 72 4.47 31.92 -6.62
C GLN A 72 3.08 31.93 -7.26
N ASP A 73 3.01 31.95 -8.58
CA ASP A 73 1.78 31.63 -9.30
C ASP A 73 1.57 30.11 -9.28
N ALA A 74 0.32 29.66 -9.10
CA ALA A 74 0.02 28.24 -9.11
C ALA A 74 0.27 27.62 -10.49
N GLU A 75 0.91 26.45 -10.52
CA GLU A 75 1.33 25.77 -11.72
C GLU A 75 0.68 24.38 -11.84
N GLU A 76 -0.02 24.12 -12.96
CA GLU A 76 -0.74 22.86 -13.18
C GLU A 76 0.11 21.76 -13.87
N PHE A 77 1.31 22.07 -14.33
CA PHE A 77 2.26 21.16 -15.02
C PHE A 77 1.71 20.53 -16.31
N GLU A 78 0.74 21.14 -16.94
CA GLU A 78 0.13 20.60 -18.18
C GLU A 78 1.17 20.39 -19.27
N ASN A 79 1.11 19.21 -19.93
CA ASN A 79 2.05 18.77 -20.99
C ASN A 79 3.51 18.63 -20.53
N ARG A 80 3.76 18.50 -19.23
CA ARG A 80 5.10 18.26 -18.68
C ARG A 80 5.15 16.99 -17.88
N THR A 81 6.34 16.39 -17.83
CA THR A 81 6.61 15.26 -16.95
C THR A 81 7.48 15.69 -15.79
N VAL A 82 7.11 15.29 -14.61
CA VAL A 82 7.89 15.39 -13.37
C VAL A 82 8.47 14.03 -13.08
N TYR A 83 9.78 13.91 -13.03
CA TYR A 83 10.51 12.69 -12.76
C TYR A 83 11.08 12.72 -11.35
N LEU A 84 10.94 11.64 -10.58
CA LEU A 84 11.85 11.36 -9.47
C LEU A 84 13.14 10.75 -10.05
N GLU A 85 14.28 11.26 -9.61
CA GLU A 85 15.59 10.79 -10.08
C GLU A 85 16.36 10.05 -8.98
N GLU A 86 15.92 10.17 -7.74
CA GLU A 86 16.52 9.55 -6.56
C GLU A 86 15.44 9.19 -5.54
N ASN A 87 15.79 8.30 -4.60
CA ASN A 87 14.92 8.02 -3.46
C ASN A 87 14.81 9.25 -2.55
N ILE A 88 13.60 9.54 -2.11
CA ILE A 88 13.26 10.72 -1.31
C ILE A 88 12.90 10.30 0.12
N ASP A 89 13.54 10.88 1.12
CA ASP A 89 13.18 10.72 2.53
C ASP A 89 12.50 12.00 3.06
N LEU A 90 11.22 11.88 3.42
CA LEU A 90 10.40 12.97 3.92
C LEU A 90 10.40 13.08 5.46
N THR A 91 11.38 12.48 6.14
CA THR A 91 11.51 12.59 7.60
C THR A 91 11.66 14.04 8.05
N GLY A 92 10.96 14.42 9.10
CA GLY A 92 11.17 15.68 9.84
C GLY A 92 10.03 16.69 9.72
N HIS A 93 9.34 16.74 8.62
CA HIS A 93 8.23 17.68 8.37
C HIS A 93 6.99 16.94 7.87
N ALA A 94 5.80 17.50 8.11
CA ALA A 94 4.58 16.97 7.54
C ALA A 94 4.46 17.34 6.06
N TRP A 95 3.80 16.46 5.30
CA TRP A 95 3.67 16.66 3.87
C TRP A 95 2.50 17.58 3.51
N THR A 96 2.73 18.52 2.59
CA THR A 96 1.70 19.32 1.92
C THR A 96 1.42 18.68 0.57
N PRO A 97 0.19 18.23 0.28
CA PRO A 97 -0.11 17.57 -0.99
C PRO A 97 0.17 18.46 -2.21
N ILE A 98 0.62 17.86 -3.28
CA ILE A 98 0.78 18.53 -4.57
C ILE A 98 -0.61 18.81 -5.12
N ALA A 99 -0.89 20.05 -5.54
CA ALA A 99 -2.17 20.48 -6.12
C ALA A 99 -3.39 20.13 -5.24
N THR A 100 -3.42 20.67 -4.03
CA THR A 100 -4.48 20.44 -3.06
C THR A 100 -5.48 21.61 -2.98
N TYR A 101 -6.54 21.39 -2.23
CA TYR A 101 -7.47 22.42 -1.84
C TYR A 101 -6.94 23.12 -0.57
N ILE A 102 -6.76 24.43 -0.65
CA ILE A 102 -6.30 25.24 0.49
C ILE A 102 -7.41 26.20 0.88
N TRP A 103 -7.87 26.11 2.14
CA TRP A 103 -8.81 27.05 2.71
C TRP A 103 -8.04 28.25 3.29
N ASN A 104 -8.15 29.41 2.67
CA ASN A 104 -7.50 30.64 3.16
C ASN A 104 -8.43 31.54 4.01
N GLY A 105 -9.59 31.03 4.43
CA GLY A 105 -10.57 31.76 5.23
C GLY A 105 -11.47 32.73 4.46
N VAL A 106 -11.23 32.98 3.17
CA VAL A 106 -11.97 33.89 2.33
C VAL A 106 -12.37 33.33 0.98
N TYR A 107 -11.51 32.54 0.37
CA TYR A 107 -11.72 31.90 -0.94
C TYR A 107 -11.29 30.45 -0.90
N GLU A 108 -12.01 29.65 -1.70
CA GLU A 108 -11.67 28.26 -1.99
C GLU A 108 -10.75 28.24 -3.21
N ASP A 109 -9.46 27.98 -3.02
CA ASP A 109 -8.51 27.82 -4.11
C ASP A 109 -8.31 26.34 -4.38
N ASN A 110 -8.95 25.84 -5.44
CA ASN A 110 -8.71 24.49 -5.95
C ASN A 110 -7.50 24.52 -6.89
N HIS A 111 -6.51 23.71 -6.58
CA HIS A 111 -5.34 23.49 -7.43
C HIS A 111 -5.41 22.11 -8.07
N TYR A 112 -4.86 21.99 -9.27
CA TYR A 112 -4.93 20.78 -10.07
C TYR A 112 -3.56 20.41 -10.63
N PHE A 113 -3.26 19.12 -10.65
CA PHE A 113 -2.11 18.59 -11.37
C PHE A 113 -2.59 17.97 -12.69
N LYS A 114 -2.04 18.47 -13.82
CA LYS A 114 -2.40 18.06 -15.18
C LYS A 114 -1.24 17.44 -15.95
N GLY A 115 -0.11 17.28 -15.31
CA GLY A 115 1.08 16.68 -15.88
C GLY A 115 1.13 15.16 -15.74
N VAL A 116 2.29 14.62 -16.06
CA VAL A 116 2.67 13.25 -15.75
C VAL A 116 3.65 13.28 -14.57
N PHE A 117 3.37 12.56 -13.50
CA PHE A 117 4.33 12.32 -12.43
C PHE A 117 4.85 10.89 -12.55
N ASP A 118 6.12 10.74 -12.88
CA ASP A 118 6.79 9.46 -13.03
C ASP A 118 7.80 9.25 -11.90
N GLY A 119 7.43 8.39 -10.95
CA GLY A 119 8.28 8.06 -9.81
C GLY A 119 9.51 7.21 -10.18
N LYS A 120 9.57 6.64 -11.41
CA LYS A 120 10.66 5.77 -11.87
C LYS A 120 10.99 4.63 -10.91
N GLN A 121 10.03 4.18 -10.11
CA GLN A 121 10.21 3.21 -9.03
C GLN A 121 11.17 3.67 -7.91
N HIS A 122 11.50 4.97 -7.84
CA HIS A 122 12.21 5.53 -6.69
C HIS A 122 11.29 5.60 -5.49
N LEU A 123 11.88 5.38 -4.32
CA LEU A 123 11.16 5.32 -3.06
C LEU A 123 10.91 6.72 -2.49
N ILE A 124 9.66 7.03 -2.16
CA ILE A 124 9.28 8.13 -1.26
C ILE A 124 9.06 7.53 0.12
N ASN A 125 9.91 7.85 1.09
CA ASN A 125 9.90 7.25 2.41
C ASN A 125 9.48 8.22 3.50
N ASN A 126 8.84 7.69 4.57
CA ASN A 126 8.51 8.44 5.79
C ASN A 126 7.55 9.63 5.56
N MET A 127 6.65 9.54 4.59
CA MET A 127 5.64 10.57 4.36
C MET A 127 4.68 10.64 5.55
N ILE A 128 4.54 11.82 6.17
CA ILE A 128 3.63 12.06 7.27
C ILE A 128 2.54 13.02 6.83
N LEU A 129 1.30 12.54 6.84
CA LEU A 129 0.11 13.31 6.57
C LEU A 129 -0.54 13.68 7.91
N SER A 130 -0.65 14.98 8.21
CA SER A 130 -1.15 15.47 9.51
C SER A 130 -2.35 16.38 9.37
N LYS A 131 -3.28 16.27 10.31
CA LYS A 131 -4.52 17.07 10.41
C LYS A 131 -4.30 18.48 10.94
N ASP A 132 -3.17 18.75 11.59
CA ASP A 132 -2.94 20.01 12.30
C ASP A 132 -2.76 21.19 11.35
N PHE A 133 -2.89 20.94 10.07
CA PHE A 133 -2.84 21.92 9.00
C PHE A 133 -4.20 21.98 8.29
N ASP A 134 -4.68 23.17 7.96
CA ASP A 134 -5.96 23.42 7.25
C ASP A 134 -5.90 22.91 5.80
N ILE A 135 -5.59 21.61 5.62
CA ILE A 135 -5.51 20.91 4.33
C ILE A 135 -6.73 19.99 4.25
N SER A 136 -7.58 20.20 3.25
CA SER A 136 -8.82 19.44 3.10
C SER A 136 -8.69 18.20 2.24
N TYR A 137 -7.81 18.23 1.22
CA TYR A 137 -7.58 17.11 0.30
C TYR A 137 -6.19 16.54 0.54
N VAL A 138 -6.13 15.39 1.16
CA VAL A 138 -4.91 14.83 1.74
C VAL A 138 -4.43 13.62 0.95
N GLY A 139 -3.12 13.56 0.68
CA GLY A 139 -2.42 12.51 -0.06
C GLY A 139 -1.03 12.97 -0.49
N LEU A 140 -0.34 12.19 -1.30
CA LEU A 140 0.83 12.71 -2.02
C LEU A 140 0.39 13.86 -2.94
N PHE A 141 -0.77 13.68 -3.60
CA PHE A 141 -1.48 14.68 -4.37
C PHE A 141 -2.84 15.00 -3.75
N GLY A 142 -3.35 16.20 -4.02
CA GLY A 142 -4.75 16.54 -3.85
C GLY A 142 -5.56 16.09 -5.07
N ASN A 143 -5.63 16.95 -6.09
CA ASN A 143 -6.47 16.74 -7.27
C ASN A 143 -5.64 16.52 -8.53
N ILE A 144 -5.95 15.45 -9.26
CA ILE A 144 -5.38 15.17 -10.56
C ILE A 144 -6.48 15.22 -11.60
N ILE A 145 -6.33 16.10 -12.59
CA ILE A 145 -7.29 16.31 -13.67
C ILE A 145 -6.57 16.22 -15.01
N SER A 146 -7.01 15.32 -15.89
CA SER A 146 -6.37 15.04 -17.18
C SER A 146 -4.86 14.72 -17.05
N GLY A 147 -4.44 14.24 -15.87
CA GLY A 147 -3.04 13.95 -15.53
C GLY A 147 -2.77 12.46 -15.33
N GLU A 148 -1.51 12.13 -15.05
CA GLU A 148 -1.09 10.75 -14.80
C GLU A 148 -0.11 10.67 -13.63
N ILE A 149 -0.30 9.69 -12.75
CA ILE A 149 0.70 9.26 -11.76
C ILE A 149 1.13 7.86 -12.13
N ARG A 150 2.43 7.60 -12.20
CA ARG A 150 2.93 6.27 -12.49
C ARG A 150 4.27 5.96 -11.81
N ASN A 151 4.51 4.65 -11.64
CA ASN A 151 5.78 4.14 -11.11
C ASN A 151 6.15 4.76 -9.75
N VAL A 152 5.16 4.97 -8.88
CA VAL A 152 5.34 5.62 -7.56
C VAL A 152 5.37 4.57 -6.47
N VAL A 153 6.43 4.58 -5.66
CA VAL A 153 6.58 3.72 -4.50
C VAL A 153 6.65 4.58 -3.24
N ILE A 154 5.70 4.42 -2.33
CA ILE A 154 5.68 5.08 -1.03
C ILE A 154 5.80 4.02 0.06
N ASP A 155 6.74 4.19 0.98
CA ASP A 155 6.93 3.30 2.13
C ASP A 155 6.94 4.08 3.44
N ASN A 156 6.58 3.39 4.54
CA ASN A 156 6.50 3.98 5.88
C ASN A 156 5.62 5.25 5.96
N CYS A 157 4.56 5.31 5.14
CA CYS A 157 3.59 6.38 5.22
C CYS A 157 2.83 6.32 6.55
N ARG A 158 2.45 7.47 7.09
CA ARG A 158 1.63 7.58 8.29
C ARG A 158 0.60 8.67 8.14
N LEU A 159 -0.60 8.39 8.63
CA LEU A 159 -1.70 9.33 8.65
C LEU A 159 -2.34 9.33 10.04
N ASP A 160 -2.43 10.52 10.67
CA ASP A 160 -3.13 10.69 11.93
C ASP A 160 -4.17 11.81 11.82
N PHE A 161 -5.41 11.41 11.62
CA PHE A 161 -6.58 12.29 11.71
C PHE A 161 -7.43 11.84 12.91
N TYR A 162 -7.00 12.14 14.12
CA TYR A 162 -7.78 11.82 15.31
C TYR A 162 -9.01 12.75 15.45
N TYR A 163 -10.10 12.16 15.79
CA TYR A 163 -11.46 12.63 15.78
C TYR A 163 -11.78 13.57 16.96
N GLU A 164 -11.70 14.88 16.82
CA GLU A 164 -12.36 15.77 17.81
C GLU A 164 -13.08 17.00 17.24
N THR A 165 -13.00 17.31 15.97
CA THR A 165 -13.73 18.45 15.38
C THR A 165 -14.43 18.05 14.10
N ALA A 166 -15.72 18.38 14.00
CA ALA A 166 -16.65 18.08 12.95
C ALA A 166 -16.24 18.58 11.55
N GLY A 167 -15.30 17.89 10.93
CA GLY A 167 -14.95 18.05 9.53
C GLY A 167 -14.53 16.67 9.02
N TYR A 168 -15.22 16.14 8.04
CA TYR A 168 -15.00 14.82 7.47
C TYR A 168 -13.63 14.75 6.79
N GLY A 169 -12.60 14.35 7.54
CA GLY A 169 -11.26 14.13 6.99
C GLY A 169 -11.30 12.93 6.05
N ARG A 170 -11.30 13.19 4.75
CA ARG A 170 -11.14 12.18 3.71
C ARG A 170 -9.70 12.21 3.21
N CYS A 171 -9.07 11.07 3.10
CA CYS A 171 -7.68 10.96 2.66
C CYS A 171 -7.50 9.85 1.65
N GLY A 172 -6.90 10.17 0.50
CA GLY A 172 -6.35 9.19 -0.41
C GLY A 172 -4.83 9.21 -0.32
N LEU A 173 -4.19 8.11 0.06
CA LEU A 173 -2.73 8.08 0.28
C LEU A 173 -1.93 8.56 -0.93
N LEU A 174 -2.38 8.22 -2.13
CA LEU A 174 -1.73 8.63 -3.37
C LEU A 174 -2.33 9.93 -3.91
N ALA A 175 -3.66 10.01 -4.02
CA ALA A 175 -4.35 11.25 -4.35
C ALA A 175 -5.75 11.29 -3.75
N TYR A 176 -6.26 12.50 -3.50
CA TYR A 176 -7.66 12.65 -3.10
C TYR A 176 -8.58 12.28 -4.27
N MET A 177 -8.34 12.82 -5.47
CA MET A 177 -9.24 12.66 -6.61
C MET A 177 -8.48 12.44 -7.93
N LEU A 178 -8.99 11.52 -8.73
CA LEU A 178 -8.68 11.38 -10.15
C LEU A 178 -9.90 11.76 -10.98
N ASP A 179 -9.80 12.74 -11.87
CA ASP A 179 -10.90 13.24 -12.71
C ASP A 179 -10.47 13.48 -14.16
N GLU A 180 -11.44 13.68 -15.05
CA GLU A 180 -11.24 14.01 -16.46
C GLU A 180 -10.24 13.09 -17.20
N SER A 181 -10.43 11.78 -17.10
CA SER A 181 -9.58 10.77 -17.76
C SER A 181 -8.16 10.66 -17.17
N SER A 182 -7.98 11.06 -15.92
CA SER A 182 -6.72 10.87 -15.19
C SER A 182 -6.37 9.40 -14.97
N LYS A 183 -5.08 9.12 -14.82
CA LYS A 183 -4.59 7.75 -14.67
C LYS A 183 -3.66 7.61 -13.47
N ALA A 184 -3.81 6.50 -12.78
CA ALA A 184 -2.80 5.99 -11.87
C ALA A 184 -2.37 4.60 -12.33
N ASN A 185 -1.07 4.39 -12.51
CA ASN A 185 -0.56 3.11 -13.00
C ASN A 185 0.76 2.73 -12.31
N ASP A 186 0.89 1.45 -11.95
CA ASP A 186 2.10 0.90 -11.35
C ASP A 186 2.56 1.69 -10.10
N CYS A 187 1.63 1.80 -9.13
CA CYS A 187 1.88 2.50 -7.88
C CYS A 187 1.72 1.57 -6.68
N TYR A 188 2.65 1.68 -5.74
CA TYR A 188 2.63 0.96 -4.48
C TYR A 188 2.69 1.91 -3.30
N VAL A 189 1.84 1.68 -2.29
CA VAL A 189 1.88 2.43 -1.03
C VAL A 189 1.81 1.47 0.14
N HIS A 190 2.81 1.55 1.02
CA HIS A 190 2.80 0.91 2.32
C HIS A 190 2.59 1.95 3.42
N CYS A 191 1.52 1.78 4.19
CA CYS A 191 1.11 2.67 5.26
C CYS A 191 1.11 1.96 6.60
N LEU A 192 1.96 2.42 7.51
CA LEU A 192 2.12 1.83 8.84
C LEU A 192 0.94 2.10 9.76
N ASP A 193 0.31 3.27 9.65
CA ASP A 193 -0.76 3.71 10.55
C ASP A 193 -1.69 4.67 9.82
N PHE A 194 -2.85 4.17 9.42
CA PHE A 194 -3.86 4.91 8.66
C PHE A 194 -5.09 5.13 9.51
N ARG A 195 -5.29 6.36 9.97
CA ARG A 195 -6.41 6.75 10.84
C ARG A 195 -7.20 7.87 10.18
N THR A 196 -8.32 7.51 9.58
CA THR A 196 -9.22 8.46 8.92
C THR A 196 -10.65 7.96 8.97
N ASN A 197 -11.59 8.84 8.63
CA ASN A 197 -13.00 8.45 8.52
C ASN A 197 -13.29 7.74 7.21
N VAL A 198 -12.66 8.19 6.12
CA VAL A 198 -12.93 7.68 4.76
C VAL A 198 -11.67 7.80 3.93
N GLY A 199 -11.33 6.76 3.18
CA GLY A 199 -10.26 6.81 2.20
C GLY A 199 -9.55 5.48 1.95
N GLY A 200 -8.71 5.50 0.94
CA GLY A 200 -7.90 4.39 0.44
C GLY A 200 -6.63 4.91 -0.21
N LEU A 201 -6.21 4.34 -1.33
CA LEU A 201 -5.25 4.99 -2.21
C LEU A 201 -5.80 6.31 -2.76
N PHE A 202 -7.11 6.31 -3.05
CA PHE A 202 -7.87 7.46 -3.52
C PHE A 202 -9.14 7.63 -2.69
N VAL A 203 -9.67 8.85 -2.63
CA VAL A 203 -11.04 9.05 -2.17
C VAL A 203 -12.00 8.86 -3.35
N GLU A 204 -11.73 9.51 -4.48
CA GLU A 204 -12.62 9.48 -5.64
C GLU A 204 -11.86 9.13 -6.92
N VAL A 205 -12.36 8.14 -7.65
CA VAL A 205 -11.94 7.80 -9.02
C VAL A 205 -13.12 8.08 -9.93
N LEU A 206 -13.12 9.26 -10.57
CA LEU A 206 -14.27 9.75 -11.31
C LEU A 206 -14.32 9.23 -12.75
N SER A 207 -15.44 9.49 -13.41
CA SER A 207 -15.74 8.96 -14.73
C SER A 207 -14.66 9.27 -15.78
N GLY A 208 -14.27 8.26 -16.54
CA GLY A 208 -13.19 8.33 -17.53
C GLY A 208 -11.79 8.07 -16.96
N SER A 209 -11.61 8.13 -15.65
CA SER A 209 -10.32 7.88 -15.00
C SER A 209 -10.08 6.39 -14.73
N SER A 210 -8.82 6.02 -14.54
CA SER A 210 -8.43 4.63 -14.31
C SER A 210 -7.33 4.47 -13.28
N VAL A 211 -7.43 3.39 -12.49
CA VAL A 211 -6.41 2.89 -11.57
C VAL A 211 -6.01 1.50 -12.03
N THR A 212 -4.76 1.31 -12.39
CA THR A 212 -4.28 0.04 -12.95
C THR A 212 -2.96 -0.35 -12.30
N ASN A 213 -2.75 -1.64 -12.05
CA ASN A 213 -1.49 -2.15 -11.49
C ASN A 213 -1.09 -1.45 -10.17
N CYS A 214 -2.05 -1.11 -9.33
CA CYS A 214 -1.78 -0.43 -8.07
C CYS A 214 -2.00 -1.36 -6.89
N MET A 215 -1.16 -1.21 -5.87
CA MET A 215 -1.27 -1.99 -4.65
C MET A 215 -1.12 -1.10 -3.43
N VAL A 216 -1.90 -1.38 -2.39
CA VAL A 216 -1.77 -0.74 -1.09
C VAL A 216 -1.69 -1.78 0.01
N HIS A 217 -0.80 -1.53 0.96
CA HIS A 217 -0.63 -2.34 2.15
C HIS A 217 -0.73 -1.46 3.40
N TYR A 218 -1.63 -1.81 4.31
CA TYR A 218 -1.81 -1.16 5.60
C TYR A 218 -1.42 -2.12 6.73
N ASP A 219 -0.41 -1.79 7.51
CA ASP A 219 -0.11 -2.53 8.75
C ASP A 219 -1.23 -2.35 9.76
N PHE A 220 -1.70 -1.11 9.90
CA PHE A 220 -2.81 -0.77 10.78
C PHE A 220 -3.75 0.24 10.13
N LYS A 221 -5.03 -0.12 10.05
CA LYS A 221 -6.09 0.75 9.55
C LYS A 221 -7.17 0.93 10.61
N TYR A 222 -7.45 2.20 10.95
CA TYR A 222 -8.52 2.57 11.86
C TYR A 222 -9.60 3.33 11.10
N GLU A 223 -10.82 2.89 11.21
CA GLU A 223 -11.93 3.50 10.49
C GLU A 223 -13.13 3.77 11.39
N THR A 224 -13.82 4.86 11.11
CA THR A 224 -15.01 5.29 11.84
C THR A 224 -16.29 5.21 11.01
N ASP A 225 -16.20 5.27 9.69
CA ASP A 225 -17.32 5.28 8.76
C ASP A 225 -17.19 4.18 7.70
N TYR A 226 -16.98 4.51 6.43
CA TYR A 226 -16.85 3.56 5.33
C TYR A 226 -15.38 3.27 5.07
N GLY A 227 -14.98 2.00 5.20
CA GLY A 227 -13.62 1.56 4.98
C GLY A 227 -13.39 0.98 3.59
N CYS A 228 -12.38 1.44 2.88
CA CYS A 228 -12.00 0.89 1.59
C CYS A 228 -10.49 0.70 1.46
N GLY A 229 -10.10 -0.23 0.60
CA GLY A 229 -8.69 -0.47 0.31
C GLY A 229 -8.14 0.45 -0.76
N ILE A 230 -8.78 0.49 -1.94
CA ILE A 230 -8.31 1.27 -3.08
C ILE A 230 -8.99 2.64 -3.14
N CYS A 231 -10.31 2.72 -3.15
CA CYS A 231 -11.00 4.01 -3.16
C CYS A 231 -12.34 3.97 -2.43
N ASP A 232 -12.84 5.15 -2.03
CA ASP A 232 -14.18 5.27 -1.47
C ASP A 232 -15.24 5.23 -2.59
N ILE A 233 -15.11 6.08 -3.60
CA ILE A 233 -16.06 6.15 -4.72
C ILE A 233 -15.36 5.83 -6.03
N ASN A 234 -15.83 4.76 -6.71
CA ASN A 234 -15.38 4.39 -8.04
C ASN A 234 -16.48 4.64 -9.09
N GLN A 235 -16.28 5.66 -9.90
CA GLN A 235 -17.06 5.94 -11.12
C GLN A 235 -16.21 5.76 -12.39
N GLY A 236 -14.96 5.34 -12.23
CA GLY A 236 -13.99 5.06 -13.27
C GLY A 236 -13.73 3.57 -13.44
N VAL A 237 -12.48 3.20 -13.65
CA VAL A 237 -12.09 1.80 -13.85
C VAL A 237 -10.93 1.45 -12.91
N ILE A 238 -11.10 0.40 -12.13
CA ILE A 238 -10.04 -0.17 -11.28
C ILE A 238 -9.69 -1.56 -11.83
N MET A 239 -8.44 -1.75 -12.21
CA MET A 239 -7.99 -2.99 -12.84
C MET A 239 -6.64 -3.47 -12.30
N ASN A 240 -6.54 -4.78 -12.09
CA ASN A 240 -5.29 -5.42 -11.71
C ASN A 240 -4.67 -4.77 -10.45
N CYS A 241 -5.47 -4.61 -9.41
CA CYS A 241 -5.09 -3.93 -8.18
C CYS A 241 -5.24 -4.83 -6.95
N ALA A 242 -4.51 -4.51 -5.89
CA ALA A 242 -4.64 -5.22 -4.62
C ALA A 242 -4.69 -4.30 -3.41
N SER A 243 -5.45 -4.71 -2.41
CA SER A 243 -5.52 -4.08 -1.10
C SER A 243 -5.25 -5.08 0.00
N ILE A 244 -4.26 -4.81 0.83
CA ILE A 244 -3.88 -5.63 1.97
C ILE A 244 -4.03 -4.81 3.25
N ILE A 245 -4.74 -5.35 4.23
CA ILE A 245 -4.95 -4.73 5.53
C ILE A 245 -4.61 -5.75 6.61
N ASP A 246 -3.46 -5.61 7.27
CA ASP A 246 -3.01 -6.56 8.29
C ASP A 246 -3.85 -6.49 9.56
N THR A 247 -4.15 -5.28 10.01
CA THR A 247 -4.99 -5.06 11.18
C THR A 247 -6.00 -3.98 10.90
N LEU A 248 -7.28 -4.34 10.99
CA LEU A 248 -8.38 -3.39 10.93
C LEU A 248 -8.97 -3.18 12.32
N GLN A 249 -8.97 -1.95 12.82
CA GLN A 249 -9.69 -1.55 14.01
C GLN A 249 -10.95 -0.78 13.65
N TRP A 250 -12.09 -1.29 14.09
CA TRP A 250 -13.39 -0.74 13.77
C TRP A 250 -14.21 -0.37 15.01
N PRO A 251 -14.60 0.89 15.17
CA PRO A 251 -15.41 1.31 16.32
C PRO A 251 -16.92 1.33 16.09
N TYR A 252 -17.43 1.38 14.86
CA TYR A 252 -18.83 1.68 14.56
C TYR A 252 -19.49 0.79 13.48
N TRP A 253 -20.75 1.08 13.18
CA TRP A 253 -21.78 0.31 12.47
C TRP A 253 -21.68 0.35 10.92
N TYR A 254 -20.63 0.85 10.33
CA TYR A 254 -20.54 1.10 8.90
C TYR A 254 -19.81 -0.02 8.13
N GLU A 255 -20.03 -0.06 6.82
CA GLU A 255 -19.55 -1.13 5.94
C GLU A 255 -18.09 -0.92 5.56
N ALA A 256 -17.27 -2.00 5.60
CA ALA A 256 -15.93 -1.98 5.04
C ALA A 256 -15.88 -2.79 3.75
N SER A 257 -15.07 -2.34 2.82
CA SER A 257 -14.89 -2.99 1.53
C SER A 257 -13.40 -3.17 1.18
N GLY A 258 -13.11 -4.29 0.52
CA GLY A 258 -11.75 -4.63 0.16
C GLY A 258 -11.17 -3.71 -0.92
N ILE A 259 -11.97 -3.31 -1.90
CA ILE A 259 -11.51 -2.50 -3.03
C ILE A 259 -12.18 -1.12 -3.04
N ALA A 260 -13.51 -1.03 -3.09
CA ALA A 260 -14.21 0.24 -3.12
C ALA A 260 -15.41 0.24 -2.16
N SER A 261 -15.73 1.40 -1.51
CA SER A 261 -16.98 1.49 -0.74
C SER A 261 -18.18 1.55 -1.69
N ILE A 262 -18.14 2.43 -2.66
CA ILE A 262 -19.18 2.56 -3.70
C ILE A 262 -18.54 2.28 -5.06
N ASN A 263 -19.13 1.35 -5.82
CA ASN A 263 -18.73 1.05 -7.17
C ASN A 263 -19.88 1.28 -8.15
N ASP A 264 -19.85 2.42 -8.83
CA ASP A 264 -20.80 2.79 -9.89
C ASP A 264 -20.28 2.45 -11.29
N ALA A 265 -19.13 1.76 -11.42
CA ALA A 265 -18.50 1.49 -12.69
C ALA A 265 -17.83 0.11 -12.74
N SER A 266 -16.51 0.01 -12.86
CA SER A 266 -15.86 -1.27 -13.13
C SER A 266 -14.67 -1.56 -12.22
N ILE A 267 -14.68 -2.75 -11.60
CA ILE A 267 -13.55 -3.34 -10.87
C ILE A 267 -13.22 -4.69 -11.50
N LYS A 268 -11.95 -4.88 -11.94
CA LYS A 268 -11.54 -6.11 -12.63
C LYS A 268 -10.19 -6.61 -12.19
N ASN A 269 -10.05 -7.94 -12.09
CA ASN A 269 -8.81 -8.62 -11.78
C ASN A 269 -8.11 -8.08 -10.52
N CYS A 270 -8.87 -7.91 -9.45
CA CYS A 270 -8.39 -7.35 -8.19
C CYS A 270 -8.49 -8.38 -7.07
N TYR A 271 -7.62 -8.23 -6.07
CA TYR A 271 -7.82 -8.99 -4.85
C TYR A 271 -7.71 -8.10 -3.59
N SER A 272 -8.38 -8.52 -2.53
CA SER A 272 -8.29 -7.90 -1.21
C SER A 272 -7.97 -8.92 -0.14
N PHE A 273 -7.20 -8.51 0.83
CA PHE A 273 -6.83 -9.30 1.99
C PHE A 273 -7.07 -8.53 3.28
N TRP A 274 -7.67 -9.22 4.24
CA TRP A 274 -7.96 -8.74 5.58
C TRP A 274 -7.33 -9.70 6.59
N GLY A 275 -6.39 -9.19 7.38
CA GLY A 275 -5.74 -9.95 8.43
C GLY A 275 -6.55 -9.97 9.73
N GLU A 276 -6.06 -9.33 10.78
CA GLU A 276 -6.73 -9.31 12.08
C GLU A 276 -7.80 -8.21 12.17
N LEU A 277 -8.96 -8.56 12.74
CA LEU A 277 -9.98 -7.57 13.10
C LEU A 277 -9.99 -7.34 14.61
N VAL A 278 -9.78 -6.10 15.01
CA VAL A 278 -9.90 -5.66 16.40
C VAL A 278 -11.22 -4.90 16.57
N ALA A 279 -12.23 -5.57 17.13
CA ALA A 279 -13.53 -4.95 17.41
C ALA A 279 -13.65 -4.51 18.88
N PHE A 280 -14.31 -3.38 19.14
CA PHE A 280 -14.62 -2.98 20.51
C PHE A 280 -15.73 -3.84 21.11
N PRO A 281 -15.56 -4.39 22.35
CA PRO A 281 -16.45 -5.40 22.92
C PRO A 281 -17.85 -4.86 23.34
N PHE A 282 -18.15 -3.58 23.17
CA PHE A 282 -19.37 -2.95 23.66
C PHE A 282 -20.39 -2.59 22.60
N TYR A 283 -20.08 -2.78 21.32
CA TYR A 283 -20.99 -2.44 20.22
C TYR A 283 -21.38 -3.69 19.44
N SER A 284 -22.63 -3.75 19.02
CA SER A 284 -23.19 -4.92 18.33
C SER A 284 -22.52 -5.11 16.97
N PRO A 285 -22.08 -6.30 16.64
CA PRO A 285 -21.22 -6.56 15.49
C PRO A 285 -22.05 -6.90 14.25
N ILE A 286 -22.73 -5.94 13.67
CA ILE A 286 -23.47 -6.17 12.41
C ILE A 286 -23.05 -5.08 11.42
N ALA A 287 -21.80 -5.09 11.03
CA ALA A 287 -21.41 -4.38 9.84
C ALA A 287 -21.02 -5.42 8.78
N PRO A 288 -21.68 -5.44 7.64
CA PRO A 288 -21.28 -6.32 6.55
C PRO A 288 -19.88 -5.96 6.08
N ARG A 289 -19.12 -6.99 5.74
CA ARG A 289 -17.84 -6.86 5.09
C ARG A 289 -18.00 -7.31 3.67
N ASN A 290 -17.54 -6.47 2.81
CA ASN A 290 -17.66 -6.72 1.40
C ASN A 290 -16.25 -6.92 0.84
N GLY A 291 -16.00 -8.12 0.36
CA GLY A 291 -14.68 -8.48 -0.16
C GLY A 291 -14.22 -7.59 -1.31
N VAL A 292 -15.15 -7.07 -2.08
CA VAL A 292 -14.85 -6.24 -3.24
C VAL A 292 -15.44 -4.84 -3.10
N ALA A 293 -16.76 -4.69 -3.04
CA ALA A 293 -17.42 -3.40 -2.95
C ALA A 293 -18.60 -3.44 -1.99
N ALA A 294 -18.75 -2.41 -1.13
CA ALA A 294 -19.87 -2.35 -0.18
C ALA A 294 -21.19 -2.08 -0.92
N ASP A 295 -21.21 -1.11 -1.80
CA ASP A 295 -22.33 -0.79 -2.68
C ASP A 295 -21.87 -0.92 -4.15
N ASN A 296 -22.53 -1.77 -4.92
CA ASN A 296 -22.21 -2.07 -6.32
C ASN A 296 -23.48 -1.92 -7.20
N GLU A 297 -24.47 -1.09 -6.81
CA GLU A 297 -25.79 -1.08 -7.47
C GLU A 297 -25.71 -0.88 -8.97
N ASP A 298 -24.86 0.03 -9.45
CA ASP A 298 -24.66 0.33 -10.85
C ASP A 298 -23.35 -0.25 -11.42
N GLY A 299 -22.55 -0.93 -10.59
CA GLY A 299 -21.21 -1.39 -10.91
C GLY A 299 -21.11 -2.82 -11.40
N VAL A 300 -19.93 -3.13 -11.92
CA VAL A 300 -19.52 -4.50 -12.31
C VAL A 300 -18.20 -4.83 -11.63
N ALA A 301 -18.17 -5.93 -10.88
CA ALA A 301 -16.94 -6.54 -10.39
C ALA A 301 -16.72 -7.88 -11.10
N GLU A 302 -15.57 -8.04 -11.76
CA GLU A 302 -15.23 -9.20 -12.57
C GLU A 302 -13.85 -9.74 -12.22
N ASN A 303 -13.72 -11.05 -12.04
CA ASN A 303 -12.47 -11.72 -11.73
C ASN A 303 -11.78 -11.12 -10.49
N CYS A 304 -12.54 -10.98 -9.40
CA CYS A 304 -12.08 -10.38 -8.15
C CYS A 304 -12.09 -11.39 -7.01
N TYR A 305 -11.12 -11.28 -6.12
CA TYR A 305 -10.87 -12.27 -5.08
C TYR A 305 -10.68 -11.63 -3.72
N TYR A 306 -11.16 -12.29 -2.66
CA TYR A 306 -11.00 -11.83 -1.29
C TYR A 306 -10.82 -13.00 -0.34
N ASN A 307 -10.10 -12.79 0.77
CA ASN A 307 -9.86 -13.86 1.71
C ASN A 307 -11.09 -14.13 2.57
N LYS A 308 -11.29 -15.42 2.84
CA LYS A 308 -12.25 -15.86 3.85
C LYS A 308 -11.73 -15.48 5.23
N MET A 309 -12.53 -14.72 5.98
CA MET A 309 -12.16 -14.38 7.35
C MET A 309 -12.55 -15.47 8.35
N PRO A 310 -11.73 -15.67 9.41
CA PRO A 310 -12.13 -16.51 10.52
C PRO A 310 -13.46 -16.01 11.11
N GLN A 311 -14.47 -16.88 11.21
CA GLN A 311 -15.78 -16.54 11.79
C GLN A 311 -15.64 -16.28 13.29
N VAL A 312 -15.31 -15.07 13.69
CA VAL A 312 -15.31 -14.65 15.10
C VAL A 312 -16.66 -14.03 15.49
N TRP A 313 -17.42 -13.52 14.50
CA TRP A 313 -18.75 -12.88 14.68
C TRP A 313 -19.63 -13.22 13.48
N GLN A 314 -20.96 -13.06 13.61
CA GLN A 314 -21.92 -13.26 12.52
C GLN A 314 -21.80 -12.13 11.46
N PHE A 315 -20.78 -12.20 10.64
CA PHE A 315 -20.63 -11.34 9.47
C PHE A 315 -21.18 -12.06 8.24
N ASP A 316 -21.78 -11.29 7.35
CA ASP A 316 -22.16 -11.77 6.04
C ASP A 316 -20.93 -11.58 5.14
N ASP A 317 -20.13 -12.65 4.99
CA ASP A 317 -19.00 -12.68 4.06
C ASP A 317 -19.60 -12.68 2.65
N SER A 318 -19.66 -11.52 2.02
CA SER A 318 -20.19 -11.36 0.66
C SER A 318 -19.25 -10.53 -0.21
N PRO A 319 -19.29 -10.66 -1.53
CA PRO A 319 -18.52 -9.78 -2.41
C PRO A 319 -19.00 -8.32 -2.36
N GLY A 320 -20.23 -8.08 -1.93
CA GLY A 320 -20.89 -6.77 -1.85
C GLY A 320 -22.39 -6.84 -2.12
N TYR A 321 -23.05 -5.68 -2.18
CA TYR A 321 -24.46 -5.54 -2.48
C TYR A 321 -24.70 -5.00 -3.89
N GLY A 322 -25.83 -5.40 -4.49
CA GLY A 322 -26.30 -4.88 -5.78
C GLY A 322 -25.43 -5.30 -6.98
N GLY A 323 -25.71 -4.71 -8.12
CA GLY A 323 -24.95 -4.81 -9.36
C GLY A 323 -24.61 -6.21 -9.87
N THR A 324 -23.47 -6.32 -10.56
CA THR A 324 -23.01 -7.56 -11.14
C THR A 324 -21.67 -8.00 -10.55
N PHE A 325 -21.63 -9.22 -10.02
CA PHE A 325 -20.40 -9.91 -9.60
C PHE A 325 -20.20 -11.13 -10.49
N GLN A 326 -19.15 -11.11 -11.32
CA GLN A 326 -18.83 -12.19 -12.26
C GLN A 326 -17.46 -12.77 -11.94
N ASP A 327 -17.37 -14.11 -11.82
CA ASP A 327 -16.13 -14.83 -11.51
C ASP A 327 -15.44 -14.28 -10.25
N VAL A 328 -16.23 -13.99 -9.22
CA VAL A 328 -15.77 -13.53 -7.91
C VAL A 328 -15.76 -14.70 -6.94
N SER A 329 -14.67 -14.89 -6.20
CA SER A 329 -14.51 -16.02 -5.29
C SER A 329 -13.71 -15.65 -4.03
N GLU A 330 -14.00 -16.37 -2.95
CA GLU A 330 -13.18 -16.38 -1.75
C GLU A 330 -11.94 -17.26 -1.96
N PHE A 331 -10.82 -16.87 -1.35
CA PHE A 331 -9.65 -17.73 -1.20
C PHE A 331 -9.41 -18.10 0.28
N ASP A 332 -8.92 -19.30 0.52
CA ASP A 332 -8.57 -19.80 1.85
C ASP A 332 -7.08 -19.59 2.11
N MET A 333 -6.74 -19.25 3.35
CA MET A 333 -5.38 -19.04 3.80
C MET A 333 -4.81 -20.23 4.57
N GLU A 334 -5.57 -21.33 4.68
CA GLU A 334 -5.06 -22.51 5.36
C GLU A 334 -3.82 -23.05 4.61
N ASN A 335 -2.68 -23.02 5.25
CA ASN A 335 -1.37 -23.51 4.79
C ASN A 335 -0.57 -22.59 3.83
N ASN A 336 -0.87 -21.32 3.68
CA ASN A 336 -0.22 -20.37 2.76
C ASN A 336 -0.30 -20.76 1.27
N ASP A 337 -1.33 -21.49 0.88
CA ASP A 337 -1.47 -21.99 -0.49
C ASP A 337 -2.34 -21.07 -1.36
N TRP A 338 -2.96 -20.02 -0.81
CA TRP A 338 -3.81 -19.02 -1.51
C TRP A 338 -4.77 -19.63 -2.52
N LEU A 339 -5.45 -20.70 -2.13
CA LEU A 339 -6.33 -21.43 -3.01
C LEU A 339 -7.75 -20.89 -2.97
N LEU A 340 -8.33 -20.64 -4.13
CA LEU A 340 -9.72 -20.26 -4.26
C LEU A 340 -10.64 -21.39 -3.77
N MET A 341 -11.68 -21.00 -3.04
CA MET A 341 -12.73 -21.96 -2.59
C MET A 341 -13.47 -22.60 -3.77
N ASN A 342 -13.61 -21.87 -4.87
CA ASN A 342 -14.21 -22.37 -6.10
C ASN A 342 -13.25 -22.15 -7.26
N PRO A 343 -12.85 -23.22 -7.97
CA PRO A 343 -12.02 -23.11 -9.17
C PRO A 343 -12.69 -22.24 -10.25
N ILE A 344 -11.90 -21.41 -10.91
CA ILE A 344 -12.33 -20.52 -11.99
C ILE A 344 -11.79 -21.04 -13.33
N THR A 345 -12.55 -20.85 -14.41
CA THR A 345 -12.15 -21.24 -15.77
C THR A 345 -12.01 -20.03 -16.64
N ILE A 346 -10.80 -19.74 -17.13
CA ILE A 346 -10.49 -18.65 -18.05
C ILE A 346 -9.78 -19.23 -19.27
N GLY A 347 -10.26 -18.90 -20.48
CA GLY A 347 -9.65 -19.35 -21.71
C GLY A 347 -9.59 -20.89 -21.90
N GLY A 348 -10.42 -21.64 -21.14
CA GLY A 348 -10.42 -23.09 -21.13
C GLY A 348 -9.48 -23.74 -20.11
N THR A 349 -8.71 -22.96 -19.37
CA THR A 349 -7.89 -23.40 -18.21
C THR A 349 -8.69 -23.23 -16.93
N THR A 350 -8.76 -24.28 -16.11
CA THR A 350 -9.43 -24.27 -14.81
C THR A 350 -8.39 -24.35 -13.71
N THR A 351 -8.39 -23.38 -12.80
CA THR A 351 -7.45 -23.32 -11.67
C THR A 351 -8.14 -22.82 -10.40
N ASN A 352 -7.57 -23.13 -9.27
CA ASN A 352 -7.90 -22.54 -7.97
C ASN A 352 -6.72 -21.80 -7.34
N ASP A 353 -5.59 -21.68 -8.04
CA ASP A 353 -4.45 -20.86 -7.59
C ASP A 353 -4.70 -19.38 -7.87
N LEU A 354 -4.55 -18.52 -6.84
CA LEU A 354 -4.83 -17.10 -6.94
C LEU A 354 -3.89 -16.38 -7.93
N VAL A 355 -2.60 -16.72 -7.91
CA VAL A 355 -1.62 -16.12 -8.85
C VAL A 355 -1.94 -16.53 -10.28
N GLU A 356 -2.23 -17.82 -10.50
CA GLU A 356 -2.52 -18.35 -11.82
C GLU A 356 -3.81 -17.74 -12.39
N VAL A 357 -4.88 -17.64 -11.60
CA VAL A 357 -6.15 -17.09 -12.11
C VAL A 357 -6.03 -15.61 -12.47
N LEU A 358 -5.29 -14.81 -11.66
CA LEU A 358 -5.03 -13.40 -11.96
C LEU A 358 -4.25 -13.25 -13.28
N ASN A 359 -3.24 -14.09 -13.49
CA ASN A 359 -2.42 -14.06 -14.72
C ASN A 359 -3.19 -14.59 -15.93
N LEU A 360 -3.99 -15.63 -15.81
CA LEU A 360 -4.84 -16.12 -16.90
C LEU A 360 -5.81 -15.03 -17.38
N TRP A 361 -6.34 -14.20 -16.46
CA TRP A 361 -7.17 -13.07 -16.88
C TRP A 361 -6.34 -12.06 -17.69
N ILE A 362 -5.15 -11.69 -17.26
CA ILE A 362 -4.23 -10.79 -17.96
C ILE A 362 -3.96 -11.33 -19.38
N ASP A 363 -3.56 -12.59 -19.48
CA ASP A 363 -3.22 -13.25 -20.76
C ASP A 363 -4.42 -13.35 -21.72
N SER A 364 -5.63 -13.35 -21.18
CA SER A 364 -6.87 -13.36 -21.98
C SER A 364 -7.24 -11.99 -22.57
N GLN A 365 -6.65 -10.89 -22.05
CA GLN A 365 -6.99 -9.55 -22.49
C GLN A 365 -6.30 -9.20 -23.83
N PRO A 366 -6.98 -8.51 -24.74
CA PRO A 366 -6.36 -8.02 -26.00
C PRO A 366 -5.16 -7.10 -25.78
N ASN A 367 -5.11 -6.42 -24.64
CA ASN A 367 -4.07 -5.49 -24.21
C ASN A 367 -3.34 -6.01 -22.96
N GLY A 368 -3.14 -7.31 -22.83
CA GLY A 368 -2.51 -7.94 -21.69
C GLY A 368 -1.13 -7.35 -21.31
N ASN A 369 -0.42 -6.80 -22.29
CA ASN A 369 0.87 -6.11 -22.04
C ASN A 369 0.76 -4.81 -21.22
N ASP A 370 -0.43 -4.27 -21.03
CA ASP A 370 -0.65 -3.08 -20.20
C ASP A 370 -0.77 -3.45 -18.71
N TYR A 371 -0.84 -4.75 -18.40
CA TYR A 371 -0.99 -5.26 -17.04
C TYR A 371 0.27 -5.95 -16.57
N LEU A 372 0.63 -5.68 -15.33
CA LEU A 372 1.71 -6.37 -14.65
C LEU A 372 1.27 -7.76 -14.21
N HIS A 373 2.08 -8.77 -14.50
CA HIS A 373 1.82 -10.12 -14.00
C HIS A 373 2.07 -10.22 -12.50
N TRP A 374 1.30 -11.08 -11.86
CA TRP A 374 1.44 -11.42 -10.45
C TRP A 374 2.42 -12.58 -10.26
N CYS A 375 3.10 -12.58 -9.14
CA CYS A 375 3.89 -13.71 -8.70
C CYS A 375 3.69 -13.97 -7.20
N ALA A 376 4.06 -15.17 -6.76
CA ALA A 376 4.05 -15.50 -5.36
C ALA A 376 5.11 -14.66 -4.62
N ASP A 377 4.74 -14.12 -3.46
CA ASP A 377 5.69 -13.45 -2.59
C ASP A 377 6.59 -14.49 -1.87
N THR A 378 7.70 -14.83 -2.49
CA THR A 378 8.66 -15.78 -1.92
C THR A 378 9.62 -15.15 -0.91
N ILE A 379 9.62 -13.82 -0.80
CA ILE A 379 10.52 -13.06 0.07
C ILE A 379 9.84 -12.55 1.34
N GLY A 380 8.52 -12.74 1.48
CA GLY A 380 7.73 -12.29 2.63
C GLY A 380 7.54 -10.78 2.67
N PHE A 381 7.61 -10.12 1.53
CA PHE A 381 7.36 -8.70 1.37
C PHE A 381 5.89 -8.35 1.70
N ASN A 382 4.98 -9.21 1.26
CA ASN A 382 3.54 -9.04 1.35
C ASN A 382 2.87 -10.21 2.10
N HIS A 383 3.50 -10.69 3.18
CA HIS A 383 3.03 -11.84 3.99
C HIS A 383 2.76 -13.13 3.19
N GLY A 384 3.44 -13.29 2.05
CA GLY A 384 3.23 -14.40 1.13
C GLY A 384 2.08 -14.21 0.15
N LEU A 385 1.34 -13.09 0.21
CA LEU A 385 0.31 -12.73 -0.76
C LEU A 385 0.92 -12.38 -2.12
N PRO A 386 0.18 -12.56 -3.23
CA PRO A 386 0.69 -12.20 -4.55
C PRO A 386 1.20 -10.76 -4.62
N ILE A 387 2.31 -10.57 -5.32
CA ILE A 387 2.90 -9.26 -5.64
C ILE A 387 3.07 -9.14 -7.15
N PHE A 388 3.27 -7.93 -7.65
CA PHE A 388 3.63 -7.76 -9.05
C PHE A 388 5.06 -8.22 -9.32
N ALA A 389 5.25 -8.87 -10.47
CA ALA A 389 6.54 -9.44 -10.85
C ALA A 389 7.65 -8.39 -11.02
N ASN A 390 7.30 -7.13 -11.28
CA ASN A 390 8.24 -6.02 -11.43
C ASN A 390 8.48 -5.21 -10.15
N TYR A 391 7.79 -5.52 -9.03
CA TYR A 391 8.08 -4.86 -7.75
C TYR A 391 9.44 -5.31 -7.24
N ASP A 392 10.45 -4.58 -7.69
CA ASP A 392 11.77 -4.66 -7.16
C ASP A 392 12.03 -3.53 -6.16
N LEU A 393 11.41 -3.61 -5.00
CA LEU A 393 11.65 -2.70 -3.90
C LEU A 393 13.11 -2.71 -3.40
N THR A 394 13.94 -3.53 -4.04
CA THR A 394 15.36 -3.68 -3.69
C THR A 394 16.30 -3.37 -4.84
N SER A 395 15.83 -2.92 -6.01
CA SER A 395 16.63 -2.85 -7.25
C SER A 395 17.30 -4.21 -7.61
N VAL A 396 16.64 -5.31 -7.34
CA VAL A 396 17.04 -6.65 -7.76
C VAL A 396 16.32 -6.95 -9.07
N GLU A 397 16.97 -6.70 -10.19
CA GLU A 397 16.50 -7.18 -11.48
C GLU A 397 16.33 -8.70 -11.43
N ASP A 398 15.14 -9.13 -11.80
CA ASP A 398 14.72 -10.51 -12.02
C ASP A 398 14.40 -11.39 -10.81
N GLN A 399 13.15 -11.77 -10.61
CA GLN A 399 12.69 -13.08 -11.01
C GLN A 399 11.62 -13.71 -10.15
N CYS A 400 10.45 -13.83 -10.71
CA CYS A 400 9.53 -14.92 -10.41
C CYS A 400 9.96 -16.23 -11.10
N GLU A 401 11.23 -16.50 -11.29
CA GLU A 401 11.69 -17.85 -11.63
C GLU A 401 11.90 -18.65 -10.35
N ASN A 402 11.39 -19.88 -10.32
CA ASN A 402 11.55 -20.87 -9.27
C ASN A 402 13.02 -21.22 -9.03
N VAL A 403 13.78 -20.31 -8.43
CA VAL A 403 15.10 -20.65 -7.90
C VAL A 403 14.90 -20.94 -6.42
N ASN A 404 14.97 -22.21 -6.05
CA ASN A 404 14.93 -22.67 -4.66
C ASN A 404 16.22 -22.24 -3.94
N ILE A 405 16.33 -20.95 -3.61
CA ILE A 405 17.40 -20.48 -2.72
C ILE A 405 16.97 -20.71 -1.29
N VAL A 406 17.69 -21.57 -0.60
CA VAL A 406 17.45 -21.85 0.81
C VAL A 406 18.60 -21.25 1.63
N VAL A 407 18.23 -20.42 2.59
CA VAL A 407 19.15 -19.83 3.56
C VAL A 407 18.91 -20.49 4.92
N PHE A 408 19.97 -21.08 5.49
CA PHE A 408 19.83 -21.85 6.73
C PHE A 408 21.13 -21.85 7.58
N PRO A 409 21.02 -22.06 8.90
CA PRO A 409 19.79 -22.04 9.70
C PRO A 409 19.21 -20.62 9.77
N ASN A 410 17.89 -20.53 9.81
CA ASN A 410 17.15 -19.28 10.02
C ASN A 410 16.11 -19.54 11.15
N PRO A 411 16.22 -18.93 12.35
CA PRO A 411 17.27 -18.00 12.79
C PRO A 411 18.65 -18.60 12.96
N THR A 412 19.70 -17.75 12.94
CA THR A 412 21.08 -18.16 13.15
C THR A 412 21.80 -17.28 14.17
N THR A 413 22.86 -17.83 14.78
CA THR A 413 23.70 -17.09 15.74
C THR A 413 25.14 -16.90 15.27
N ASP A 414 25.57 -17.63 14.25
CA ASP A 414 26.97 -17.65 13.86
C ASP A 414 27.18 -17.65 12.34
N ILE A 415 26.76 -18.69 11.64
CA ILE A 415 26.96 -18.83 10.20
C ILE A 415 25.64 -19.13 9.50
N VAL A 416 25.37 -18.41 8.44
CA VAL A 416 24.28 -18.62 7.48
C VAL A 416 24.85 -19.33 6.26
N HIS A 417 24.21 -20.40 5.82
CA HIS A 417 24.52 -21.09 4.57
C HIS A 417 23.47 -20.78 3.49
N ILE A 418 23.94 -20.60 2.26
CA ILE A 418 23.10 -20.42 1.10
C ILE A 418 23.21 -21.67 0.22
N SER A 419 22.07 -22.23 -0.15
CA SER A 419 21.99 -23.37 -1.08
C SER A 419 21.03 -23.06 -2.24
N GLY A 420 21.16 -23.82 -3.31
CA GLY A 420 20.36 -23.65 -4.53
C GLY A 420 20.99 -22.68 -5.55
N ILE A 421 22.09 -22.02 -5.19
CA ILE A 421 22.78 -21.06 -6.07
C ILE A 421 24.28 -21.01 -5.73
N ASP A 422 25.11 -20.70 -6.72
CA ASP A 422 26.52 -20.39 -6.54
C ASP A 422 26.71 -18.86 -6.37
N ALA A 423 26.68 -18.41 -5.11
CA ALA A 423 26.78 -17.00 -4.76
C ALA A 423 28.19 -16.44 -5.00
N VAL A 424 28.30 -15.36 -5.76
CA VAL A 424 29.55 -14.63 -6.03
C VAL A 424 29.69 -13.41 -5.15
N ASP A 425 28.60 -12.72 -4.86
CA ASP A 425 28.56 -11.54 -3.98
C ASP A 425 27.31 -11.60 -3.11
N VAL A 426 27.46 -11.41 -1.81
CA VAL A 426 26.35 -11.33 -0.88
C VAL A 426 26.47 -10.06 -0.06
N LYS A 427 25.46 -9.21 -0.13
CA LYS A 427 25.33 -8.00 0.67
C LYS A 427 24.27 -8.19 1.71
N VAL A 428 24.57 -7.86 2.95
CA VAL A 428 23.66 -7.97 4.09
C VAL A 428 23.23 -6.56 4.49
N TYR A 429 21.94 -6.35 4.54
CA TYR A 429 21.33 -5.07 4.92
C TYR A 429 20.52 -5.27 6.22
N ASN A 430 20.50 -4.26 7.08
CA ASN A 430 19.56 -4.22 8.20
C ASN A 430 18.17 -3.79 7.74
N VAL A 431 17.19 -3.81 8.64
CA VAL A 431 15.80 -3.37 8.36
C VAL A 431 15.66 -1.91 7.94
N LEU A 432 16.70 -1.10 8.12
CA LEU A 432 16.76 0.30 7.66
C LEU A 432 17.38 0.42 6.26
N GLY A 433 17.60 -0.70 5.57
CA GLY A 433 18.25 -0.71 4.25
C GLY A 433 19.75 -0.38 4.27
N GLN A 434 20.38 -0.26 5.45
CA GLN A 434 21.81 0.06 5.54
C GLN A 434 22.64 -1.19 5.30
N LEU A 435 23.63 -1.09 4.39
CA LEU A 435 24.58 -2.15 4.13
C LEU A 435 25.47 -2.37 5.36
N VAL A 436 25.32 -3.53 6.01
CA VAL A 436 26.08 -3.86 7.24
C VAL A 436 27.20 -4.86 6.98
N LYS A 437 27.14 -5.62 5.88
CA LYS A 437 28.19 -6.59 5.52
C LYS A 437 28.21 -6.90 4.03
N THR A 438 29.38 -7.17 3.48
CA THR A 438 29.58 -7.71 2.13
C THR A 438 30.50 -8.92 2.21
N VAL A 439 30.10 -10.02 1.55
CA VAL A 439 30.89 -11.26 1.45
C VAL A 439 30.97 -11.65 -0.01
N ARG A 440 32.15 -12.06 -0.48
CA ARG A 440 32.39 -12.45 -1.87
C ARG A 440 32.77 -13.93 -1.97
N SER A 441 32.26 -14.56 -3.02
CA SER A 441 32.58 -15.95 -3.42
C SER A 441 32.40 -17.00 -2.32
N MET A 442 31.31 -16.90 -1.53
CA MET A 442 31.01 -17.87 -0.46
C MET A 442 29.52 -18.09 -0.32
N ASN A 443 29.14 -19.37 -0.23
CA ASN A 443 27.80 -19.79 0.16
C ASN A 443 27.64 -19.93 1.69
N ALA A 444 28.52 -19.28 2.47
CA ALA A 444 28.49 -19.24 3.92
C ALA A 444 28.88 -17.87 4.46
N ILE A 445 28.08 -17.30 5.32
CA ILE A 445 28.21 -15.93 5.84
C ILE A 445 28.26 -15.97 7.35
N GLY A 446 29.38 -15.54 7.93
CA GLY A 446 29.45 -15.35 9.39
C GLY A 446 28.63 -14.12 9.80
N VAL A 447 27.71 -14.25 10.73
CA VAL A 447 26.83 -13.19 11.24
C VAL A 447 27.01 -12.91 12.74
N SER A 448 27.95 -13.61 13.38
CA SER A 448 28.18 -13.52 14.83
C SER A 448 28.49 -12.11 15.34
N GLY A 449 28.93 -11.19 14.45
CA GLY A 449 29.19 -9.79 14.80
C GLY A 449 28.02 -8.82 14.56
N LEU A 450 26.88 -9.31 14.03
CA LEU A 450 25.71 -8.49 13.79
C LEU A 450 24.82 -8.45 15.04
N PRO A 451 24.17 -7.32 15.36
CA PRO A 451 23.14 -7.25 16.39
C PRO A 451 21.99 -8.24 16.13
N GLN A 452 21.26 -8.56 17.17
CA GLN A 452 20.01 -9.33 17.03
C GLN A 452 19.01 -8.56 16.17
N GLY A 453 18.37 -9.23 15.23
CA GLY A 453 17.41 -8.59 14.34
C GLY A 453 17.18 -9.35 13.03
N VAL A 454 16.35 -8.76 12.19
CA VAL A 454 16.08 -9.22 10.83
C VAL A 454 17.05 -8.56 9.87
N TYR A 455 17.53 -9.31 8.90
CA TYR A 455 18.43 -8.83 7.86
C TYR A 455 17.96 -9.31 6.50
N LEU A 456 18.26 -8.52 5.48
CA LEU A 456 18.04 -8.89 4.08
C LEU A 456 19.39 -9.25 3.45
N LEU A 457 19.45 -10.40 2.83
CA LEU A 457 20.62 -10.85 2.07
C LEU A 457 20.35 -10.65 0.58
N ARG A 458 21.10 -9.76 -0.03
CA ARG A 458 21.13 -9.61 -1.49
C ARG A 458 22.26 -10.47 -2.05
N ILE A 459 21.89 -11.51 -2.77
CA ILE A 459 22.80 -12.52 -3.33
C ILE A 459 22.95 -12.24 -4.82
N THR A 460 24.16 -12.26 -5.33
CA THR A 460 24.45 -12.18 -6.77
C THR A 460 25.16 -13.45 -7.19
N ASP A 461 24.70 -14.10 -8.25
CA ASP A 461 25.34 -15.30 -8.80
C ASP A 461 26.45 -15.00 -9.79
N ALA A 462 27.02 -16.04 -10.38
CA ALA A 462 28.12 -15.95 -11.33
C ALA A 462 27.72 -15.29 -12.67
N GLU A 463 26.42 -15.27 -12.97
CA GLU A 463 25.84 -14.68 -14.18
C GLU A 463 25.45 -13.21 -13.97
N GLY A 464 25.64 -12.69 -12.73
CA GLY A 464 25.32 -11.31 -12.35
C GLY A 464 23.85 -11.14 -11.92
N LYS A 465 23.08 -12.23 -11.87
CA LYS A 465 21.70 -12.23 -11.45
C LYS A 465 21.62 -12.05 -9.93
N LYS A 466 20.65 -11.29 -9.45
CA LYS A 466 20.52 -10.91 -8.05
C LYS A 466 19.28 -11.51 -7.43
N TYR A 467 19.36 -11.89 -6.17
CA TYR A 467 18.29 -12.51 -5.38
C TYR A 467 18.27 -11.88 -4.00
N VAL A 468 17.10 -11.78 -3.38
CA VAL A 468 16.96 -11.29 -2.02
C VAL A 468 16.31 -12.34 -1.14
N VAL A 469 16.90 -12.57 0.03
CA VAL A 469 16.39 -13.53 1.01
C VAL A 469 16.39 -12.87 2.39
N ARG A 470 15.31 -13.05 3.13
CA ARG A 470 15.19 -12.62 4.53
C ARG A 470 15.91 -13.61 5.44
N GLU A 471 16.71 -13.11 6.35
CA GLU A 471 17.42 -13.88 7.37
C GLU A 471 17.21 -13.28 8.75
N VAL A 472 17.06 -14.12 9.76
CA VAL A 472 16.96 -13.70 11.16
C VAL A 472 18.25 -14.05 11.87
N VAL A 473 18.93 -13.05 12.42
CA VAL A 473 20.12 -13.21 13.24
C VAL A 473 19.69 -13.11 14.69
N ARG A 474 19.66 -14.25 15.37
CA ARG A 474 19.27 -14.44 16.77
C ARG A 474 17.83 -14.01 17.11
N GLU A 475 17.20 -14.80 17.91
CA GLU A 475 16.19 -14.40 18.89
C GLU A 475 16.81 -13.88 20.18
#